data_5cdcdc6a1ab974e17200c59e517af9e7
#
_entry.id   5cdcdc6a1ab974e17200c59e517af9e7
#
_cell.length_a   1.000
_cell.length_b   1.000
_cell.length_c   1.000
_cell.angle_alpha   90.00
_cell.angle_beta   90.00
_cell.angle_gamma   90.00
#
_symmetry.space_group_name_H-M   'P 1'
#
loop_
_entity.id
_entity.type
_entity.pdbx_description
1 polymer ?
#
loop_
_entity_poly.entity_id
_entity_poly.type
_entity_poly.pdbx_seq_one_letter_code
_entity_poly.pdbx_strand_id
1 'polypeptide(L)'
;MQEPHWAEIDYKPINYDSLNYYNEKKKINNSDLKKTYEKMGLPESEQRALLGMATDTVIDSKSVHTSFTDELKKLGIIFLPLSEAVQKHPDLVKQYLGSVVPPNDNFFAALNAAVFSDGTFVYIPRDTKCPIDLASYFRIETAKIGQFERTLIIAENGSSLSYMEGCSAPRRPNHQLHSGVVEIIVKDNAYVKYSTVQNWYAGDAAVYSDFNTNKNGILNFVTKRGKCFKNAGLDWTQIEIGSSMTWKYPSTILYGDNSHSDFYSLSITRGIQQADTGTKMIHIGNNTKSNIVSYGVATDYSKQTFRSTVSFAGKNGKNASKCDSRIIGDNATANTIPMIIHSNGLNEQSHEATTGAIDKNALLYLMQNGIDEDEAIAMIIGANASPIISRLPMEFLVESKQLIQMALTKE
;
A
#
# COMPACT_ATOMS: atom_id res chain seq x y z
N MET A 1 18.16 11.63 -11.93
CA MET A 1 17.43 10.37 -12.23
C MET A 1 16.34 10.66 -13.24
N GLN A 2 15.95 9.67 -14.02
CA GLN A 2 14.79 9.77 -14.93
C GLN A 2 13.61 9.02 -14.33
N GLU A 3 12.38 9.45 -14.67
CA GLU A 3 11.18 8.69 -14.34
C GLU A 3 11.25 7.26 -14.90
N PRO A 4 10.63 6.27 -14.24
CA PRO A 4 10.65 4.90 -14.74
C PRO A 4 9.86 4.79 -16.06
N HIS A 5 10.51 4.33 -17.12
CA HIS A 5 9.91 4.10 -18.44
C HIS A 5 9.52 2.64 -18.71
N TRP A 6 9.81 1.74 -17.76
CA TRP A 6 9.55 0.31 -17.88
C TRP A 6 8.15 -0.10 -17.37
N ALA A 7 7.46 0.77 -16.65
CA ALA A 7 6.11 0.51 -16.18
C ALA A 7 5.09 0.65 -17.33
N GLU A 8 4.09 -0.23 -17.33
CA GLU A 8 3.01 -0.21 -18.32
C GLU A 8 1.90 0.77 -17.94
N ILE A 9 2.28 2.02 -17.69
CA ILE A 9 1.37 3.14 -17.41
C ILE A 9 1.68 4.28 -18.36
N ASP A 10 0.62 4.86 -18.94
CA ASP A 10 0.70 5.97 -19.88
C ASP A 10 0.14 7.23 -19.23
N TYR A 11 0.97 8.24 -19.01
CA TYR A 11 0.54 9.54 -18.48
C TYR A 11 1.28 10.69 -19.13
N LYS A 12 0.65 11.87 -19.12
CA LYS A 12 1.32 13.07 -19.58
C LYS A 12 2.46 13.45 -18.63
N PRO A 13 3.55 14.03 -19.14
CA PRO A 13 4.63 14.50 -18.28
C PRO A 13 4.11 15.37 -17.13
N ILE A 14 4.53 15.05 -15.91
CA ILE A 14 4.16 15.81 -14.73
C ILE A 14 4.92 17.12 -14.74
N ASN A 15 4.21 18.22 -14.60
CA ASN A 15 4.85 19.53 -14.41
C ASN A 15 5.20 19.71 -12.93
N TYR A 16 6.40 19.26 -12.54
CA TYR A 16 6.88 19.33 -11.16
C TYR A 16 7.03 20.77 -10.65
N ASP A 17 7.29 21.75 -11.53
CA ASP A 17 7.43 23.16 -11.14
C ASP A 17 6.10 23.79 -10.76
N SER A 18 4.97 23.22 -11.19
CA SER A 18 3.63 23.69 -10.85
C SER A 18 3.08 23.09 -9.56
N LEU A 19 3.77 22.14 -8.94
CA LEU A 19 3.32 21.49 -7.71
C LEU A 19 3.66 22.34 -6.48
N ASN A 20 2.71 22.43 -5.56
CA ASN A 20 2.98 22.92 -4.22
C ASN A 20 3.49 21.78 -3.34
N TYR A 21 4.73 21.87 -2.90
CA TYR A 21 5.37 20.85 -2.07
C TYR A 21 5.14 21.03 -0.58
N TYR A 22 4.82 22.24 -0.14
CA TYR A 22 4.68 22.59 1.27
C TYR A 22 3.35 23.28 1.56
N ASN A 23 2.75 22.92 2.69
CA ASN A 23 1.53 23.57 3.19
C ASN A 23 1.73 24.02 4.63
N GLU A 24 1.39 25.29 4.92
CA GLU A 24 1.45 25.88 6.28
C GLU A 24 0.18 25.59 7.11
N LYS A 25 -0.43 24.41 6.99
CA LYS A 25 -1.60 24.11 7.84
C LYS A 25 -1.22 24.12 9.32
N LYS A 26 -2.01 24.84 10.13
CA LYS A 26 -1.91 24.80 11.59
C LYS A 26 -2.37 23.46 12.12
N LYS A 27 -1.72 22.95 13.19
CA LYS A 27 -2.22 21.78 13.93
C LYS A 27 -3.68 22.01 14.30
N ILE A 28 -4.50 21.04 14.06
CA ILE A 28 -5.89 21.06 14.50
C ILE A 28 -5.87 20.66 15.98
N ASN A 29 -6.17 21.60 16.87
CA ASN A 29 -6.42 21.28 18.27
C ASN A 29 -7.78 20.59 18.37
N ASN A 30 -7.80 19.26 18.41
CA ASN A 30 -9.03 18.51 18.48
C ASN A 30 -9.03 17.56 19.66
N SER A 31 -9.79 17.91 20.67
CA SER A 31 -10.21 17.02 21.74
C SER A 31 -11.25 15.98 21.28
N ASP A 32 -11.74 16.07 20.03
CA ASP A 32 -12.81 15.23 19.50
C ASP A 32 -12.45 14.74 18.07
N LEU A 33 -11.79 13.59 18.02
CA LEU A 33 -11.37 12.92 16.78
C LEU A 33 -12.54 12.67 15.82
N LYS A 34 -13.68 12.26 16.35
CA LYS A 34 -14.86 11.95 15.55
C LYS A 34 -15.33 13.18 14.77
N LYS A 35 -15.41 14.35 15.41
CA LYS A 35 -15.75 15.60 14.73
C LYS A 35 -14.71 16.01 13.69
N THR A 36 -13.44 15.65 13.90
CA THR A 36 -12.39 15.89 12.91
C THR A 36 -12.64 15.03 11.68
N TYR A 37 -12.87 13.75 11.84
CA TYR A 37 -13.15 12.83 10.75
C TYR A 37 -14.45 13.18 10.00
N GLU A 38 -15.50 13.58 10.72
CA GLU A 38 -16.75 14.10 10.12
C GLU A 38 -16.51 15.36 9.26
N LYS A 39 -15.74 16.33 9.78
CA LYS A 39 -15.36 17.53 9.02
C LYS A 39 -14.50 17.21 7.80
N MET A 40 -13.72 16.18 7.86
CA MET A 40 -12.91 15.68 6.75
C MET A 40 -13.76 14.93 5.72
N GLY A 41 -15.03 14.64 6.02
CA GLY A 41 -15.91 13.87 5.14
C GLY A 41 -15.49 12.42 4.97
N LEU A 42 -14.84 11.82 6.00
CA LEU A 42 -14.54 10.41 5.98
C LEU A 42 -15.82 9.58 6.06
N PRO A 43 -15.93 8.48 5.32
CA PRO A 43 -17.01 7.51 5.49
C PRO A 43 -17.10 7.03 6.94
N GLU A 44 -18.31 6.76 7.41
CA GLU A 44 -18.54 6.38 8.82
C GLU A 44 -17.82 5.06 9.19
N SER A 45 -17.65 4.16 8.22
CA SER A 45 -16.89 2.92 8.37
C SER A 45 -15.40 3.18 8.63
N GLU A 46 -14.79 4.09 7.86
CA GLU A 46 -13.39 4.50 8.06
C GLU A 46 -13.21 5.18 9.43
N GLN A 47 -14.16 6.06 9.81
CA GLN A 47 -14.11 6.72 11.12
C GLN A 47 -14.12 5.71 12.26
N ARG A 48 -14.99 4.69 12.20
CA ARG A 48 -15.07 3.63 13.22
C ARG A 48 -13.79 2.79 13.28
N ALA A 49 -13.23 2.44 12.12
CA ALA A 49 -12.00 1.69 12.05
C ALA A 49 -10.84 2.43 12.71
N LEU A 50 -10.66 3.70 12.39
CA LEU A 50 -9.58 4.53 12.94
C LEU A 50 -9.74 4.83 14.45
N LEU A 51 -10.96 4.90 14.96
CA LEU A 51 -11.20 5.11 16.39
C LEU A 51 -10.83 3.90 17.26
N GLY A 52 -10.74 2.70 16.68
CA GLY A 52 -10.28 1.48 17.36
C GLY A 52 -8.76 1.32 17.47
N MET A 53 -7.98 2.22 16.86
CA MET A 53 -6.52 2.13 16.75
C MET A 53 -5.82 3.36 17.34
N ALA A 54 -4.52 3.24 17.64
CA ALA A 54 -3.68 4.43 17.81
C ALA A 54 -3.35 4.98 16.42
N THR A 55 -3.75 6.21 16.14
CA THR A 55 -3.75 6.76 14.77
C THR A 55 -2.94 8.05 14.67
N ASP A 56 -2.14 8.16 13.60
CA ASP A 56 -1.55 9.41 13.12
C ASP A 56 -2.29 9.86 11.86
N THR A 57 -2.90 11.04 11.90
CA THR A 57 -3.65 11.59 10.78
C THR A 57 -2.82 12.65 10.07
N VAL A 58 -2.49 12.42 8.81
CA VAL A 58 -1.65 13.27 7.97
C VAL A 58 -2.47 13.89 6.85
N ILE A 59 -2.53 15.22 6.78
CA ILE A 59 -3.23 15.95 5.73
C ILE A 59 -2.24 16.81 4.96
N ASP A 60 -2.22 16.68 3.62
CA ASP A 60 -1.33 17.45 2.75
C ASP A 60 0.12 17.43 3.25
N SER A 61 0.65 16.24 3.53
CA SER A 61 2.01 15.98 4.01
C SER A 61 2.34 16.57 5.40
N LYS A 62 1.35 16.78 6.26
CA LYS A 62 1.57 17.27 7.63
C LYS A 62 0.71 16.53 8.63
N SER A 63 1.31 15.99 9.68
CA SER A 63 0.56 15.39 10.78
C SER A 63 -0.25 16.47 11.50
N VAL A 64 -1.56 16.23 11.58
CA VAL A 64 -2.52 17.17 12.21
C VAL A 64 -3.03 16.64 13.54
N HIS A 65 -3.01 15.34 13.73
CA HIS A 65 -3.44 14.69 14.96
C HIS A 65 -2.73 13.35 15.14
N THR A 66 -2.28 13.08 16.36
CA THR A 66 -1.72 11.77 16.75
C THR A 66 -2.38 11.35 18.05
N SER A 67 -3.06 10.21 18.03
CA SER A 67 -3.57 9.56 19.24
C SER A 67 -2.48 8.65 19.79
N PHE A 68 -2.08 8.90 21.03
CA PHE A 68 -1.06 8.10 21.68
C PHE A 68 -1.54 7.73 23.08
N THR A 69 -1.71 6.45 23.34
CA THR A 69 -2.19 5.99 24.64
C THR A 69 -1.05 5.94 25.66
N ASP A 70 -1.35 6.22 26.93
CA ASP A 70 -0.38 6.09 28.02
C ASP A 70 0.14 4.66 28.20
N GLU A 71 -0.61 3.69 27.69
CA GLU A 71 -0.22 2.29 27.66
C GLU A 71 0.99 2.06 26.75
N LEU A 72 0.99 2.62 25.54
CA LEU A 72 2.12 2.55 24.61
C LEU A 72 3.38 3.20 25.22
N LYS A 73 3.21 4.34 25.86
CA LYS A 73 4.33 5.05 26.55
C LYS A 73 4.94 4.20 27.64
N LYS A 74 4.12 3.52 28.46
CA LYS A 74 4.61 2.64 29.53
C LYS A 74 5.44 1.48 29.01
N LEU A 75 5.16 1.03 27.79
CA LEU A 75 5.91 -0.01 27.11
C LEU A 75 7.16 0.53 26.39
N GLY A 76 7.40 1.84 26.42
CA GLY A 76 8.50 2.48 25.72
C GLY A 76 8.31 2.55 24.20
N ILE A 77 7.12 2.27 23.70
CA ILE A 77 6.78 2.38 22.29
C ILE A 77 6.71 3.85 21.90
N ILE A 78 7.37 4.20 20.79
CA ILE A 78 7.34 5.54 20.24
C ILE A 78 6.46 5.51 18.98
N PHE A 79 5.44 6.36 18.96
CA PHE A 79 4.57 6.57 17.80
C PHE A 79 4.32 8.08 17.69
N LEU A 80 4.99 8.71 16.74
CA LEU A 80 5.04 10.16 16.58
C LEU A 80 5.03 10.57 15.12
N PRO A 81 4.63 11.81 14.79
CA PRO A 81 4.98 12.43 13.52
C PRO A 81 6.51 12.40 13.31
N LEU A 82 6.95 12.16 12.08
CA LEU A 82 8.39 12.10 11.77
C LEU A 82 9.09 13.44 12.09
N SER A 83 8.43 14.57 11.83
CA SER A 83 8.92 15.91 12.17
C SER A 83 9.19 16.09 13.68
N GLU A 84 8.39 15.46 14.52
CA GLU A 84 8.57 15.46 15.97
C GLU A 84 9.68 14.47 16.41
N ALA A 85 9.73 13.30 15.76
CA ALA A 85 10.76 12.29 16.02
C ALA A 85 12.17 12.81 15.70
N VAL A 86 12.35 13.61 14.64
CA VAL A 86 13.62 14.29 14.32
C VAL A 86 14.12 15.15 15.48
N GLN A 87 13.22 15.76 16.24
CA GLN A 87 13.57 16.63 17.36
C GLN A 87 13.80 15.85 18.66
N LYS A 88 12.95 14.85 18.94
CA LYS A 88 12.96 14.13 20.23
C LYS A 88 13.87 12.89 20.23
N HIS A 89 14.07 12.28 19.06
CA HIS A 89 14.83 11.03 18.87
C HIS A 89 15.80 11.12 17.69
N PRO A 90 16.63 12.19 17.60
CA PRO A 90 17.48 12.47 16.43
C PRO A 90 18.44 11.33 16.11
N ASP A 91 18.95 10.63 17.11
CA ASP A 91 19.90 9.54 16.90
C ASP A 91 19.26 8.34 16.19
N LEU A 92 18.05 7.94 16.59
CA LEU A 92 17.31 6.88 15.92
C LEU A 92 16.97 7.26 14.48
N VAL A 93 16.45 8.47 14.27
CA VAL A 93 16.12 8.95 12.93
C VAL A 93 17.37 9.00 12.06
N LYS A 94 18.48 9.55 12.56
CA LYS A 94 19.74 9.66 11.83
C LYS A 94 20.34 8.29 11.46
N GLN A 95 20.16 7.30 12.31
CA GLN A 95 20.66 5.95 12.12
C GLN A 95 19.88 5.18 11.03
N TYR A 96 18.57 5.37 10.96
CA TYR A 96 17.71 4.49 10.18
C TYR A 96 17.05 5.14 8.95
N LEU A 97 16.80 6.45 8.95
CA LEU A 97 16.17 7.13 7.84
C LEU A 97 17.06 7.07 6.58
N GLY A 98 16.51 6.57 5.47
CA GLY A 98 17.26 6.38 4.24
C GLY A 98 18.13 5.13 4.19
N SER A 99 18.10 4.29 5.26
CA SER A 99 18.93 3.06 5.32
C SER A 99 18.38 1.90 4.50
N VAL A 100 17.09 1.91 4.19
CA VAL A 100 16.40 0.87 3.43
C VAL A 100 15.88 1.42 2.09
N VAL A 101 15.44 2.68 2.06
CA VAL A 101 15.12 3.43 0.84
C VAL A 101 16.04 4.62 0.72
N PRO A 102 17.25 4.47 0.17
CA PRO A 102 18.14 5.59 -0.03
C PRO A 102 17.60 6.56 -1.11
N PRO A 103 18.03 7.83 -1.12
CA PRO A 103 17.56 8.81 -2.11
C PRO A 103 17.80 8.42 -3.57
N ASN A 104 18.70 7.48 -3.83
CA ASN A 104 19.02 6.97 -5.16
C ASN A 104 18.34 5.63 -5.50
N ASP A 105 17.29 5.21 -4.76
CA ASP A 105 16.56 3.98 -5.05
C ASP A 105 15.81 4.08 -6.39
N ASN A 106 15.03 5.14 -6.57
CA ASN A 106 14.33 5.45 -7.81
C ASN A 106 13.98 6.96 -7.87
N PHE A 107 13.45 7.42 -9.00
CA PHE A 107 13.09 8.83 -9.21
C PHE A 107 12.13 9.36 -8.13
N PHE A 108 11.04 8.64 -7.84
CA PHE A 108 10.04 9.11 -6.86
C PHE A 108 10.54 9.05 -5.41
N ALA A 109 11.43 8.12 -5.10
CA ALA A 109 12.13 8.10 -3.80
C ALA A 109 13.09 9.28 -3.67
N ALA A 110 13.79 9.67 -4.75
CA ALA A 110 14.63 10.86 -4.79
C ALA A 110 13.82 12.14 -4.61
N LEU A 111 12.69 12.26 -5.34
CA LEU A 111 11.77 13.39 -5.22
C LEU A 111 11.22 13.48 -3.79
N ASN A 112 10.70 12.37 -3.24
CA ASN A 112 10.22 12.32 -1.87
C ASN A 112 11.32 12.76 -0.88
N ALA A 113 12.54 12.22 -1.01
CA ALA A 113 13.66 12.57 -0.11
C ALA A 113 14.01 14.06 -0.14
N ALA A 114 13.78 14.75 -1.26
CA ALA A 114 14.05 16.18 -1.41
C ALA A 114 12.96 17.07 -0.80
N VAL A 115 11.69 16.61 -0.78
CA VAL A 115 10.54 17.49 -0.49
C VAL A 115 9.60 16.99 0.60
N PHE A 116 9.78 15.79 1.17
CA PHE A 116 8.91 15.34 2.27
C PHE A 116 9.01 16.29 3.46
N SER A 117 7.88 16.57 4.10
CA SER A 117 7.83 17.47 5.25
C SER A 117 7.45 16.77 6.54
N ASP A 118 6.73 15.66 6.45
CA ASP A 118 6.30 14.87 7.61
C ASP A 118 6.03 13.41 7.18
N GLY A 119 5.43 12.67 8.07
CA GLY A 119 5.07 11.26 7.96
C GLY A 119 5.04 10.65 9.34
N THR A 120 5.16 9.34 9.42
CA THR A 120 5.00 8.62 10.69
C THR A 120 6.30 7.95 11.12
N PHE A 121 6.65 8.08 12.39
CA PHE A 121 7.75 7.40 13.04
C PHE A 121 7.23 6.40 14.07
N VAL A 122 7.67 5.14 13.95
CA VAL A 122 7.33 4.06 14.90
C VAL A 122 8.61 3.37 15.37
N TYR A 123 8.74 3.22 16.68
CA TYR A 123 9.80 2.43 17.30
C TYR A 123 9.20 1.49 18.34
N ILE A 124 9.42 0.19 18.16
CA ILE A 124 8.99 -0.84 19.10
C ILE A 124 10.25 -1.37 19.82
N PRO A 125 10.35 -1.20 21.15
CA PRO A 125 11.51 -1.65 21.92
C PRO A 125 11.72 -3.17 21.87
N ARG A 126 12.91 -3.59 22.25
CA ARG A 126 13.28 -5.01 22.34
C ARG A 126 12.26 -5.80 23.18
N ASP A 127 11.95 -7.02 22.71
CA ASP A 127 11.09 -8.01 23.39
C ASP A 127 9.68 -7.47 23.73
N THR A 128 9.24 -6.40 23.02
CA THR A 128 7.94 -5.76 23.23
C THR A 128 6.96 -6.17 22.14
N LYS A 129 5.80 -6.64 22.55
CA LYS A 129 4.64 -6.86 21.65
C LYS A 129 3.75 -5.63 21.73
N CYS A 130 3.52 -4.97 20.59
CA CYS A 130 2.56 -3.86 20.54
C CYS A 130 1.15 -4.39 20.83
N PRO A 131 0.46 -3.89 21.88
CA PRO A 131 -0.80 -4.47 22.34
C PRO A 131 -2.00 -4.14 21.43
N ILE A 132 -1.88 -3.12 20.62
CA ILE A 132 -2.92 -2.61 19.71
C ILE A 132 -2.34 -2.38 18.32
N ASP A 133 -3.18 -2.39 17.31
CA ASP A 133 -2.80 -1.99 15.97
C ASP A 133 -2.51 -0.48 15.94
N LEU A 134 -1.41 -0.11 15.27
CA LEU A 134 -1.10 1.29 14.99
C LEU A 134 -1.55 1.63 13.58
N ALA A 135 -2.01 2.86 13.35
CA ALA A 135 -2.47 3.27 12.03
C ALA A 135 -1.99 4.66 11.65
N SER A 136 -1.70 4.87 10.37
CA SER A 136 -1.62 6.20 9.77
C SER A 136 -2.72 6.37 8.74
N TYR A 137 -3.31 7.56 8.72
CA TYR A 137 -4.31 7.91 7.74
C TYR A 137 -3.85 9.14 6.94
N PHE A 138 -3.65 8.95 5.65
CA PHE A 138 -3.17 9.98 4.73
C PHE A 138 -4.31 10.52 3.87
N ARG A 139 -4.42 11.86 3.83
CA ARG A 139 -5.45 12.53 3.05
C ARG A 139 -4.90 13.74 2.31
N ILE A 140 -5.21 13.84 1.01
CA ILE A 140 -4.93 15.02 0.20
C ILE A 140 -6.21 15.86 0.17
N GLU A 141 -6.18 17.07 0.73
CA GLU A 141 -7.34 17.96 0.73
C GLU A 141 -7.22 19.17 -0.18
N THR A 142 -6.00 19.72 -0.32
CA THR A 142 -5.80 20.98 -1.03
C THR A 142 -5.51 20.73 -2.51
N ALA A 143 -6.21 21.42 -3.40
CA ALA A 143 -5.95 21.39 -4.83
C ALA A 143 -4.53 21.90 -5.16
N LYS A 144 -3.87 21.31 -6.17
CA LYS A 144 -2.50 21.61 -6.63
C LYS A 144 -1.38 21.30 -5.63
N ILE A 145 -1.66 20.59 -4.53
CA ILE A 145 -0.65 20.11 -3.61
C ILE A 145 -0.35 18.65 -3.95
N GLY A 146 0.93 18.33 -4.07
CA GLY A 146 1.41 16.97 -4.00
C GLY A 146 1.50 16.52 -2.55
N GLN A 147 1.25 15.24 -2.27
CA GLN A 147 1.49 14.66 -0.94
C GLN A 147 2.77 13.84 -0.96
N PHE A 148 3.68 14.22 -0.08
CA PHE A 148 5.00 13.61 0.05
C PHE A 148 5.23 13.29 1.53
N GLU A 149 4.98 12.06 1.93
CA GLU A 149 5.21 11.60 3.29
C GLU A 149 6.25 10.50 3.33
N ARG A 150 6.88 10.35 4.51
CA ARG A 150 7.88 9.31 4.74
C ARG A 150 7.65 8.62 6.08
N THR A 151 7.32 7.34 6.02
CA THR A 151 7.10 6.51 7.22
C THR A 151 8.34 5.69 7.52
N LEU A 152 8.79 5.72 8.79
CA LEU A 152 9.90 4.94 9.29
C LEU A 152 9.45 4.07 10.45
N ILE A 153 9.54 2.75 10.30
CA ILE A 153 9.18 1.76 11.32
C ILE A 153 10.41 0.95 11.71
N ILE A 154 10.69 0.89 13.01
CA ILE A 154 11.79 0.13 13.58
C ILE A 154 11.21 -0.84 14.60
N ALA A 155 11.31 -2.14 14.33
CA ALA A 155 10.97 -3.20 15.27
C ALA A 155 12.26 -3.82 15.79
N GLU A 156 12.58 -3.58 17.07
CA GLU A 156 13.77 -4.09 17.73
C GLU A 156 13.69 -5.59 17.98
N ASN A 157 14.80 -6.21 18.38
CA ASN A 157 14.92 -7.64 18.55
C ASN A 157 13.78 -8.22 19.41
N GLY A 158 13.12 -9.29 18.91
CA GLY A 158 12.04 -9.98 19.62
C GLY A 158 10.72 -9.22 19.70
N SER A 159 10.61 -8.06 19.07
CA SER A 159 9.41 -7.24 19.10
C SER A 159 8.38 -7.63 18.04
N SER A 160 7.13 -7.19 18.21
CA SER A 160 6.10 -7.37 17.19
C SER A 160 5.15 -6.18 17.09
N LEU A 161 4.69 -5.92 15.85
CA LEU A 161 3.81 -4.82 15.49
C LEU A 161 2.85 -5.21 14.38
N SER A 162 1.59 -4.81 14.52
CA SER A 162 0.64 -4.70 13.40
C SER A 162 0.42 -3.22 13.08
N TYR A 163 0.59 -2.86 11.81
CA TYR A 163 0.50 -1.48 11.34
C TYR A 163 -0.41 -1.39 10.13
N MET A 164 -1.27 -0.39 10.13
CA MET A 164 -2.23 -0.12 9.07
C MET A 164 -2.01 1.25 8.45
N GLU A 165 -2.09 1.34 7.13
CA GLU A 165 -2.08 2.60 6.40
C GLU A 165 -3.38 2.74 5.60
N GLY A 166 -4.14 3.78 5.90
CA GLY A 166 -5.32 4.19 5.13
C GLY A 166 -5.02 5.44 4.31
N CYS A 167 -5.52 5.49 3.07
CA CYS A 167 -5.30 6.64 2.20
C CYS A 167 -6.57 7.01 1.46
N SER A 168 -6.88 8.32 1.40
CA SER A 168 -8.01 8.83 0.62
C SER A 168 -7.76 10.22 0.04
N ALA A 169 -8.52 10.57 -1.01
CA ALA A 169 -8.57 11.92 -1.53
C ALA A 169 -9.97 12.23 -2.07
N PRO A 170 -10.49 13.47 -1.84
CA PRO A 170 -11.75 13.89 -2.43
C PRO A 170 -11.59 14.16 -3.94
N ARG A 171 -12.73 14.21 -4.63
CA ARG A 171 -12.81 14.58 -6.05
C ARG A 171 -12.22 15.97 -6.30
N ARG A 172 -11.32 16.09 -7.30
CA ARG A 172 -10.68 17.34 -7.71
C ARG A 172 -10.62 17.46 -9.23
N PRO A 173 -10.63 18.70 -9.79
CA PRO A 173 -10.64 18.92 -11.24
C PRO A 173 -9.29 18.64 -11.93
N ASN A 174 -8.20 18.50 -11.20
CA ASN A 174 -6.86 18.28 -11.72
C ASN A 174 -6.23 17.02 -11.11
N HIS A 175 -5.19 16.49 -11.76
CA HIS A 175 -4.35 15.46 -11.16
C HIS A 175 -3.65 15.97 -9.90
N GLN A 176 -3.51 15.09 -8.93
CA GLN A 176 -2.70 15.30 -7.74
C GLN A 176 -1.68 14.18 -7.62
N LEU A 177 -0.46 14.54 -7.29
CA LEU A 177 0.62 13.56 -7.10
C LEU A 177 0.69 13.13 -5.64
N HIS A 178 0.64 11.82 -5.43
CA HIS A 178 0.99 11.18 -4.16
C HIS A 178 2.30 10.41 -4.35
N SER A 179 3.31 10.72 -3.55
CA SER A 179 4.59 10.01 -3.57
C SER A 179 5.03 9.72 -2.14
N GLY A 180 4.59 8.58 -1.62
CA GLY A 180 4.93 8.09 -0.28
C GLY A 180 6.17 7.21 -0.28
N VAL A 181 6.95 7.27 0.80
CA VAL A 181 8.05 6.34 1.05
C VAL A 181 7.88 5.68 2.41
N VAL A 182 8.01 4.36 2.45
CA VAL A 182 7.97 3.57 3.69
C VAL A 182 9.23 2.75 3.84
N GLU A 183 9.88 2.89 5.00
CA GLU A 183 11.04 2.12 5.41
C GLU A 183 10.73 1.30 6.65
N ILE A 184 10.95 -0.02 6.60
CA ILE A 184 10.70 -0.92 7.74
C ILE A 184 11.98 -1.70 8.05
N ILE A 185 12.45 -1.59 9.29
CA ILE A 185 13.57 -2.34 9.82
C ILE A 185 13.05 -3.36 10.82
N VAL A 186 13.21 -4.65 10.51
CA VAL A 186 12.75 -5.75 11.36
C VAL A 186 13.97 -6.50 11.87
N LYS A 187 14.35 -6.23 13.12
CA LYS A 187 15.54 -6.79 13.78
C LYS A 187 15.37 -8.29 14.08
N ASP A 188 16.38 -8.90 14.67
CA ASP A 188 16.41 -10.34 14.92
C ASP A 188 15.19 -10.81 15.75
N ASN A 189 14.54 -11.88 15.29
CA ASN A 189 13.36 -12.49 15.90
C ASN A 189 12.15 -11.54 16.02
N ALA A 190 12.16 -10.38 15.36
CA ALA A 190 11.03 -9.45 15.35
C ALA A 190 10.05 -9.78 14.21
N TYR A 191 8.80 -9.31 14.35
CA TYR A 191 7.77 -9.51 13.36
C TYR A 191 6.94 -8.24 13.14
N VAL A 192 6.78 -7.87 11.88
CA VAL A 192 5.93 -6.74 11.48
C VAL A 192 4.89 -7.19 10.46
N LYS A 193 3.63 -6.88 10.73
CA LYS A 193 2.55 -6.97 9.76
C LYS A 193 2.20 -5.57 9.30
N TYR A 194 2.34 -5.31 8.00
CA TYR A 194 2.04 -4.01 7.41
C TYR A 194 0.90 -4.14 6.39
N SER A 195 -0.20 -3.46 6.66
CA SER A 195 -1.39 -3.49 5.81
C SER A 195 -1.68 -2.12 5.21
N THR A 196 -2.19 -2.07 3.97
CA THR A 196 -2.66 -0.83 3.35
C THR A 196 -4.02 -1.03 2.70
N VAL A 197 -4.90 -0.04 2.90
CA VAL A 197 -6.12 0.13 2.12
C VAL A 197 -6.08 1.49 1.47
N GLN A 198 -6.07 1.53 0.15
CA GLN A 198 -6.00 2.76 -0.62
C GLN A 198 -7.29 2.96 -1.41
N ASN A 199 -7.98 4.05 -1.07
CA ASN A 199 -9.22 4.48 -1.70
C ASN A 199 -9.03 5.91 -2.23
N TRP A 200 -8.20 6.04 -3.25
CA TRP A 200 -7.93 7.32 -3.89
C TRP A 200 -9.00 7.68 -4.91
N TYR A 201 -9.19 8.96 -5.16
CA TYR A 201 -10.03 9.40 -6.26
C TYR A 201 -9.44 8.98 -7.62
N ALA A 202 -10.21 8.20 -8.37
CA ALA A 202 -9.79 7.61 -9.64
C ALA A 202 -9.76 8.60 -10.82
N GLY A 203 -10.40 9.75 -10.68
CA GLY A 203 -10.64 10.67 -11.77
C GLY A 203 -12.03 10.50 -12.39
N ASP A 204 -12.43 11.49 -13.17
CA ASP A 204 -13.68 11.46 -13.95
C ASP A 204 -13.42 10.74 -15.27
N ALA A 205 -14.13 9.68 -15.54
CA ALA A 205 -14.13 9.00 -16.82
C ALA A 205 -14.84 9.88 -17.88
N ALA A 206 -14.13 10.85 -18.40
CA ALA A 206 -14.72 11.80 -19.34
C ALA A 206 -14.95 11.22 -20.72
N VAL A 207 -14.15 10.23 -21.15
CA VAL A 207 -14.35 9.44 -22.40
C VAL A 207 -13.61 8.12 -22.26
N TYR A 208 -14.29 7.02 -22.43
CA TYR A 208 -13.79 5.64 -22.24
C TYR A 208 -12.76 5.16 -23.29
N SER A 209 -12.21 6.01 -24.14
CA SER A 209 -11.39 5.58 -25.27
C SER A 209 -9.95 6.11 -25.31
N ASP A 210 -9.58 7.05 -24.44
CA ASP A 210 -8.25 7.67 -24.51
C ASP A 210 -7.68 7.99 -23.12
N PHE A 211 -6.67 7.21 -22.70
CA PHE A 211 -5.94 7.43 -21.43
C PHE A 211 -5.32 8.83 -21.33
N ASN A 212 -5.03 9.47 -22.48
CA ASN A 212 -4.50 10.82 -22.52
C ASN A 212 -5.53 11.90 -22.20
N THR A 213 -6.82 11.57 -22.14
CA THR A 213 -7.89 12.52 -21.80
C THR A 213 -8.24 12.57 -20.34
N ASN A 214 -7.75 11.64 -19.50
CA ASN A 214 -7.93 11.74 -18.07
C ASN A 214 -7.20 12.98 -17.54
N LYS A 215 -7.97 13.96 -17.04
CA LYS A 215 -7.44 15.27 -16.63
C LYS A 215 -7.34 15.41 -15.12
N ASN A 216 -7.77 14.41 -14.36
CA ASN A 216 -7.85 14.45 -12.90
C ASN A 216 -7.68 13.06 -12.28
N GLY A 217 -7.76 13.00 -10.96
CA GLY A 217 -7.50 11.79 -10.19
C GLY A 217 -6.08 11.76 -9.61
N ILE A 218 -5.82 10.78 -8.78
CA ILE A 218 -4.54 10.66 -8.06
C ILE A 218 -3.54 9.87 -8.90
N LEU A 219 -2.34 10.43 -9.04
CA LEU A 219 -1.14 9.74 -9.50
C LEU A 219 -0.43 9.20 -8.26
N ASN A 220 -0.51 7.90 -8.03
CA ASN A 220 -0.08 7.23 -6.80
C ASN A 220 1.23 6.48 -7.02
N PHE A 221 2.36 7.13 -6.75
CA PHE A 221 3.71 6.60 -6.96
C PHE A 221 4.43 6.36 -5.63
N VAL A 222 4.41 5.11 -5.15
CA VAL A 222 4.82 4.77 -3.79
C VAL A 222 5.98 3.78 -3.77
N THR A 223 6.96 4.04 -2.91
CA THR A 223 8.11 3.16 -2.68
C THR A 223 8.07 2.63 -1.25
N LYS A 224 7.94 1.32 -1.08
CA LYS A 224 7.97 0.66 0.23
C LYS A 224 9.06 -0.41 0.26
N ARG A 225 9.91 -0.40 1.29
CA ARG A 225 10.98 -1.39 1.47
C ARG A 225 11.06 -1.83 2.92
N GLY A 226 11.20 -3.13 3.12
CA GLY A 226 11.49 -3.71 4.42
C GLY A 226 12.80 -4.51 4.40
N LYS A 227 13.53 -4.49 5.52
CA LYS A 227 14.74 -5.27 5.72
C LYS A 227 14.58 -6.16 6.94
N CYS A 228 14.60 -7.48 6.73
CA CYS A 228 14.45 -8.49 7.76
C CYS A 228 15.80 -9.08 8.13
N PHE A 229 16.13 -9.03 9.43
CA PHE A 229 17.33 -9.65 9.99
C PHE A 229 17.08 -11.11 10.36
N LYS A 230 17.92 -11.71 11.20
CA LYS A 230 17.87 -13.15 11.49
C LYS A 230 16.55 -13.56 12.15
N ASN A 231 15.91 -14.61 11.64
CA ASN A 231 14.62 -15.13 12.09
C ASN A 231 13.48 -14.09 12.07
N ALA A 232 13.66 -12.95 11.41
CA ALA A 232 12.67 -11.87 11.37
C ALA A 232 11.61 -12.12 10.29
N GLY A 233 10.42 -11.56 10.50
CA GLY A 233 9.32 -11.66 9.56
C GLY A 233 8.68 -10.32 9.22
N LEU A 234 8.32 -10.15 7.94
CA LEU A 234 7.57 -8.98 7.47
C LEU A 234 6.48 -9.41 6.50
N ASP A 235 5.23 -9.18 6.87
CA ASP A 235 4.10 -9.45 6.01
C ASP A 235 3.50 -8.15 5.46
N TRP A 236 3.26 -8.15 4.15
CA TRP A 236 2.56 -7.08 3.44
C TRP A 236 1.16 -7.52 3.05
N THR A 237 0.17 -6.71 3.34
CA THR A 237 -1.18 -6.86 2.78
C THR A 237 -1.59 -5.54 2.15
N GLN A 238 -1.98 -5.55 0.87
CA GLN A 238 -2.41 -4.32 0.20
C GLN A 238 -3.74 -4.52 -0.54
N ILE A 239 -4.60 -3.51 -0.40
CA ILE A 239 -5.84 -3.36 -1.16
C ILE A 239 -5.73 -2.05 -1.93
N GLU A 240 -5.65 -2.15 -3.26
CA GLU A 240 -5.49 -1.02 -4.16
C GLU A 240 -6.78 -0.81 -4.95
N ILE A 241 -7.54 0.20 -4.55
CA ILE A 241 -8.79 0.60 -5.21
C ILE A 241 -8.73 2.11 -5.41
N GLY A 242 -9.16 2.58 -6.57
CA GLY A 242 -9.05 4.00 -6.90
C GLY A 242 -7.71 4.34 -7.56
N SER A 243 -7.29 5.60 -7.45
CA SER A 243 -6.23 6.23 -8.24
C SER A 243 -6.51 6.25 -9.75
N SER A 244 -6.11 7.31 -10.41
CA SER A 244 -6.04 7.34 -11.87
C SER A 244 -4.93 6.43 -12.38
N MET A 245 -3.78 6.50 -11.69
CA MET A 245 -2.61 5.67 -11.97
C MET A 245 -1.95 5.24 -10.68
N THR A 246 -1.57 3.96 -10.61
CA THR A 246 -0.82 3.40 -9.48
C THR A 246 0.49 2.79 -9.95
N TRP A 247 1.60 3.20 -9.34
CA TRP A 247 2.92 2.60 -9.46
C TRP A 247 3.43 2.28 -8.06
N LYS A 248 3.42 1.00 -7.67
CA LYS A 248 3.68 0.61 -6.29
C LYS A 248 4.25 -0.79 -6.17
N TYR A 249 5.46 -0.89 -5.61
CA TYR A 249 6.19 -2.13 -5.45
C TYR A 249 6.77 -2.26 -4.04
N PRO A 250 5.99 -2.70 -3.04
CA PRO A 250 6.56 -3.12 -1.76
C PRO A 250 7.62 -4.19 -1.97
N SER A 251 8.72 -4.11 -1.26
CA SER A 251 9.76 -5.13 -1.35
C SER A 251 10.32 -5.49 0.01
N THR A 252 10.77 -6.74 0.13
CA THR A 252 11.43 -7.25 1.33
C THR A 252 12.82 -7.73 0.99
N ILE A 253 13.81 -7.21 1.74
CA ILE A 253 15.18 -7.71 1.76
C ILE A 253 15.28 -8.71 2.91
N LEU A 254 15.27 -9.99 2.60
CA LEU A 254 15.46 -11.10 3.54
C LEU A 254 16.97 -11.24 3.79
N TYR A 255 17.49 -10.32 4.62
CA TYR A 255 18.92 -10.11 4.84
C TYR A 255 19.52 -11.16 5.78
N GLY A 256 18.83 -11.46 6.86
CA GLY A 256 19.30 -12.42 7.86
C GLY A 256 18.84 -13.85 7.57
N ASP A 257 19.58 -14.83 8.09
CA ASP A 257 19.23 -16.24 7.98
C ASP A 257 17.87 -16.55 8.61
N ASN A 258 17.10 -17.45 7.99
CA ASN A 258 15.76 -17.88 8.38
C ASN A 258 14.72 -16.74 8.38
N SER A 259 15.00 -15.58 7.78
CA SER A 259 14.01 -14.54 7.66
C SER A 259 12.92 -14.91 6.65
N HIS A 260 11.73 -14.34 6.82
CA HIS A 260 10.59 -14.66 5.96
C HIS A 260 9.73 -13.43 5.64
N SER A 261 8.97 -13.50 4.55
CA SER A 261 8.02 -12.45 4.17
C SER A 261 6.90 -12.99 3.31
N ASP A 262 5.68 -12.63 3.67
CA ASP A 262 4.50 -12.88 2.88
C ASP A 262 4.00 -11.58 2.23
N PHE A 263 3.54 -11.67 1.00
CA PHE A 263 2.92 -10.55 0.28
C PHE A 263 1.55 -10.95 -0.24
N TYR A 264 0.54 -10.20 0.15
CA TYR A 264 -0.84 -10.38 -0.28
C TYR A 264 -1.36 -9.10 -0.93
N SER A 265 -1.86 -9.18 -2.15
CA SER A 265 -2.31 -8.01 -2.91
C SER A 265 -3.65 -8.25 -3.60
N LEU A 266 -4.59 -7.34 -3.37
CA LEU A 266 -5.77 -7.17 -4.19
C LEU A 266 -5.68 -5.84 -4.92
N SER A 267 -5.88 -5.85 -6.23
CA SER A 267 -5.95 -4.63 -7.04
C SER A 267 -7.18 -4.67 -7.95
N ILE A 268 -7.99 -3.63 -7.90
CA ILE A 268 -9.18 -3.49 -8.76
C ILE A 268 -9.05 -2.20 -9.55
N THR A 269 -9.10 -2.33 -10.88
CA THR A 269 -9.06 -1.20 -11.81
C THR A 269 -10.33 -1.16 -12.65
N ARG A 270 -10.90 0.04 -12.85
CA ARG A 270 -12.11 0.25 -13.66
C ARG A 270 -11.98 1.50 -14.53
N GLY A 271 -12.93 1.69 -15.46
CA GLY A 271 -12.92 2.83 -16.35
C GLY A 271 -11.64 2.88 -17.17
N ILE A 272 -10.86 3.94 -17.01
CA ILE A 272 -9.56 4.13 -17.67
C ILE A 272 -8.38 4.14 -16.70
N GLN A 273 -8.54 3.54 -15.51
CA GLN A 273 -7.48 3.44 -14.53
C GLN A 273 -6.32 2.59 -15.04
N GLN A 274 -5.13 2.89 -14.57
CA GLN A 274 -3.92 2.12 -14.87
C GLN A 274 -3.20 1.77 -13.56
N ALA A 275 -2.84 0.50 -13.42
CA ALA A 275 -2.08 0.03 -12.27
C ALA A 275 -0.93 -0.85 -12.72
N ASP A 276 0.29 -0.46 -12.42
CA ASP A 276 1.47 -1.31 -12.52
C ASP A 276 2.01 -1.51 -11.11
N THR A 277 1.66 -2.65 -10.53
CA THR A 277 1.91 -2.98 -9.12
C THR A 277 2.68 -4.29 -9.00
N GLY A 278 3.14 -4.59 -7.80
CA GLY A 278 3.82 -5.85 -7.58
C GLY A 278 4.66 -5.89 -6.32
N THR A 279 5.63 -6.79 -6.31
CA THR A 279 6.53 -6.95 -5.15
C THR A 279 7.91 -7.47 -5.56
N LYS A 280 8.89 -7.24 -4.69
CA LYS A 280 10.24 -7.81 -4.83
C LYS A 280 10.62 -8.54 -3.55
N MET A 281 10.99 -9.81 -3.66
CA MET A 281 11.51 -10.64 -2.57
C MET A 281 12.99 -10.92 -2.84
N ILE A 282 13.87 -10.34 -2.03
CA ILE A 282 15.33 -10.41 -2.22
C ILE A 282 15.92 -11.25 -1.10
N HIS A 283 16.24 -12.52 -1.39
CA HIS A 283 16.77 -13.51 -0.46
C HIS A 283 18.30 -13.41 -0.40
N ILE A 284 18.84 -12.75 0.63
CA ILE A 284 20.29 -12.62 0.87
C ILE A 284 20.77 -13.64 1.89
N GLY A 285 20.02 -13.82 2.99
CA GLY A 285 20.31 -14.82 4.02
C GLY A 285 20.04 -16.24 3.54
N ASN A 286 20.48 -17.22 4.34
CA ASN A 286 20.23 -18.64 4.09
C ASN A 286 18.88 -19.09 4.72
N ASN A 287 18.28 -20.16 4.16
CA ASN A 287 17.02 -20.74 4.64
C ASN A 287 15.86 -19.73 4.70
N THR A 288 15.89 -18.72 3.86
CA THR A 288 14.87 -17.65 3.81
C THR A 288 13.62 -18.14 3.10
N LYS A 289 12.46 -17.59 3.46
CA LYS A 289 11.17 -17.97 2.87
C LYS A 289 10.37 -16.77 2.44
N SER A 290 9.68 -16.87 1.29
CA SER A 290 8.70 -15.87 0.89
C SER A 290 7.50 -16.51 0.20
N ASN A 291 6.35 -15.82 0.29
CA ASN A 291 5.14 -16.20 -0.38
C ASN A 291 4.51 -14.98 -1.03
N ILE A 292 4.01 -15.11 -2.26
CA ILE A 292 3.35 -14.03 -3.00
C ILE A 292 1.97 -14.52 -3.43
N VAL A 293 0.93 -13.83 -2.99
CA VAL A 293 -0.45 -14.07 -3.41
C VAL A 293 -1.03 -12.77 -3.96
N SER A 294 -1.37 -12.76 -5.24
CA SER A 294 -1.94 -11.59 -5.92
C SER A 294 -3.25 -11.94 -6.59
N TYR A 295 -4.24 -11.09 -6.38
CA TYR A 295 -5.51 -11.17 -7.10
C TYR A 295 -5.80 -9.81 -7.74
N GLY A 296 -5.93 -9.82 -9.07
CA GLY A 296 -6.17 -8.64 -9.88
C GLY A 296 -7.53 -8.68 -10.57
N VAL A 297 -8.20 -7.52 -10.67
CA VAL A 297 -9.44 -7.36 -11.44
C VAL A 297 -9.34 -6.13 -12.31
N ALA A 298 -9.52 -6.30 -13.60
CA ALA A 298 -9.56 -5.21 -14.57
C ALA A 298 -10.92 -5.18 -15.29
N THR A 299 -11.56 -4.01 -15.32
CA THR A 299 -12.86 -3.81 -15.98
C THR A 299 -12.82 -2.66 -16.97
N ASP A 300 -13.82 -2.59 -17.86
CA ASP A 300 -14.02 -1.51 -18.83
C ASP A 300 -12.83 -1.37 -19.82
N TYR A 301 -12.07 -0.29 -19.72
CA TYR A 301 -10.87 0.00 -20.52
C TYR A 301 -9.60 0.08 -19.65
N SER A 302 -9.68 -0.41 -18.42
CA SER A 302 -8.56 -0.30 -17.48
C SER A 302 -7.41 -1.22 -17.85
N LYS A 303 -6.22 -0.83 -17.40
CA LYS A 303 -4.99 -1.60 -17.57
C LYS A 303 -4.44 -1.99 -16.21
N GLN A 304 -4.12 -3.26 -16.05
CA GLN A 304 -3.50 -3.76 -14.83
C GLN A 304 -2.29 -4.62 -15.17
N THR A 305 -1.17 -4.33 -14.54
CA THR A 305 0.05 -5.14 -14.61
C THR A 305 0.48 -5.51 -13.20
N PHE A 306 0.72 -6.78 -12.96
CA PHE A 306 1.34 -7.28 -11.74
C PHE A 306 2.75 -7.80 -12.03
N ARG A 307 3.76 -7.26 -11.34
CA ARG A 307 5.15 -7.69 -11.48
C ARG A 307 5.66 -8.29 -10.18
N SER A 308 6.21 -9.49 -10.25
CA SER A 308 6.90 -10.11 -9.11
C SER A 308 8.36 -10.33 -9.45
N THR A 309 9.26 -9.89 -8.58
CA THR A 309 10.68 -10.20 -8.68
C THR A 309 11.10 -11.02 -7.46
N VAL A 310 11.65 -12.20 -7.70
CA VAL A 310 12.24 -13.03 -6.65
C VAL A 310 13.71 -13.27 -6.98
N SER A 311 14.60 -12.85 -6.09
CA SER A 311 16.04 -12.96 -6.28
C SER A 311 16.68 -13.72 -5.13
N PHE A 312 17.48 -14.74 -5.46
CA PHE A 312 18.19 -15.58 -4.49
C PHE A 312 19.70 -15.38 -4.60
N ALA A 313 20.29 -14.82 -3.56
CA ALA A 313 21.76 -14.75 -3.36
C ALA A 313 22.23 -15.77 -2.32
N GLY A 314 21.42 -16.05 -1.29
CA GLY A 314 21.66 -17.05 -0.26
C GLY A 314 21.38 -18.47 -0.72
N LYS A 315 21.47 -19.44 0.22
CA LYS A 315 21.21 -20.85 -0.01
C LYS A 315 19.93 -21.31 0.68
N ASN A 316 19.29 -22.37 0.13
CA ASN A 316 18.09 -22.99 0.68
C ASN A 316 16.92 -22.01 0.83
N GLY A 317 16.89 -20.97 0.00
CA GLY A 317 15.76 -20.05 -0.08
C GLY A 317 14.56 -20.70 -0.76
N LYS A 318 13.35 -20.38 -0.30
CA LYS A 318 12.10 -20.91 -0.85
C LYS A 318 11.14 -19.79 -1.15
N ASN A 319 10.55 -19.82 -2.34
CA ASN A 319 9.43 -18.95 -2.70
C ASN A 319 8.28 -19.74 -3.32
N ALA A 320 7.05 -19.36 -2.95
CA ALA A 320 5.83 -19.75 -3.64
C ALA A 320 5.11 -18.48 -4.11
N SER A 321 4.71 -18.45 -5.39
CA SER A 321 3.99 -17.31 -5.96
C SER A 321 2.72 -17.77 -6.67
N LYS A 322 1.59 -17.18 -6.31
CA LYS A 322 0.30 -17.39 -6.98
C LYS A 322 -0.30 -16.05 -7.37
N CYS A 323 -0.49 -15.86 -8.70
CA CYS A 323 -0.96 -14.61 -9.28
C CYS A 323 -2.18 -14.86 -10.15
N ASP A 324 -3.36 -14.49 -9.66
CA ASP A 324 -4.61 -14.64 -10.39
C ASP A 324 -5.11 -13.27 -10.86
N SER A 325 -5.59 -13.19 -12.10
CA SER A 325 -6.20 -11.98 -12.65
C SER A 325 -7.53 -12.29 -13.33
N ARG A 326 -8.51 -11.40 -13.19
CA ARG A 326 -9.81 -11.50 -13.85
C ARG A 326 -10.05 -10.27 -14.73
N ILE A 327 -10.50 -10.52 -15.95
CA ILE A 327 -10.88 -9.50 -16.92
C ILE A 327 -12.39 -9.53 -17.08
N ILE A 328 -13.01 -8.35 -16.97
CA ILE A 328 -14.45 -8.16 -17.13
C ILE A 328 -14.66 -7.20 -18.29
N GLY A 329 -15.38 -7.66 -19.32
CA GLY A 329 -15.57 -6.93 -20.59
C GLY A 329 -14.44 -7.17 -21.59
N ASP A 330 -14.53 -6.48 -22.74
CA ASP A 330 -13.71 -6.79 -23.92
C ASP A 330 -12.48 -5.88 -24.09
N ASN A 331 -12.40 -4.78 -23.33
CA ASN A 331 -11.38 -3.74 -23.54
C ASN A 331 -10.36 -3.62 -22.40
N ALA A 332 -10.62 -4.27 -21.27
CA ALA A 332 -9.68 -4.28 -20.15
C ALA A 332 -8.50 -5.20 -20.43
N THR A 333 -7.36 -4.89 -19.83
CA THR A 333 -6.14 -5.70 -19.93
C THR A 333 -5.58 -6.04 -18.57
N ALA A 334 -5.09 -7.28 -18.41
CA ALA A 334 -4.39 -7.72 -17.21
C ALA A 334 -3.14 -8.52 -17.61
N ASN A 335 -1.98 -8.07 -17.12
CA ASN A 335 -0.69 -8.68 -17.38
C ASN A 335 -0.04 -9.17 -16.09
N THR A 336 0.63 -10.32 -16.13
CA THR A 336 1.47 -10.82 -15.03
C THR A 336 2.88 -11.04 -15.54
N ILE A 337 3.86 -10.37 -14.91
CA ILE A 337 5.26 -10.38 -15.36
C ILE A 337 6.15 -10.86 -14.21
N PRO A 338 6.45 -12.17 -14.13
CA PRO A 338 7.38 -12.69 -13.14
C PRO A 338 8.83 -12.53 -13.59
N MET A 339 9.72 -12.21 -12.64
CA MET A 339 11.16 -12.24 -12.81
C MET A 339 11.78 -13.08 -11.69
N ILE A 340 12.52 -14.13 -12.06
CA ILE A 340 13.18 -15.03 -11.12
C ILE A 340 14.67 -15.01 -11.39
N ILE A 341 15.47 -14.70 -10.36
CA ILE A 341 16.92 -14.59 -10.45
C ILE A 341 17.56 -15.56 -9.45
N HIS A 342 18.25 -16.57 -9.95
CA HIS A 342 19.00 -17.54 -9.16
C HIS A 342 20.49 -17.34 -9.33
N SER A 343 21.24 -17.18 -8.24
CA SER A 343 22.69 -17.17 -8.25
C SER A 343 23.32 -18.56 -8.00
N ASN A 344 22.54 -19.54 -7.52
CA ASN A 344 22.97 -20.90 -7.27
C ASN A 344 21.77 -21.88 -7.37
N GLY A 345 22.05 -23.19 -7.53
CA GLY A 345 21.03 -24.24 -7.72
C GLY A 345 20.39 -24.81 -6.45
N LEU A 346 20.60 -24.21 -5.27
CA LEU A 346 20.12 -24.73 -3.99
C LEU A 346 18.82 -24.06 -3.50
N ASN A 347 18.14 -23.29 -4.31
CA ASN A 347 16.93 -22.59 -3.96
C ASN A 347 15.71 -23.18 -4.68
N GLU A 348 14.55 -23.11 -4.05
CA GLU A 348 13.29 -23.62 -4.57
C GLU A 348 12.34 -22.47 -4.91
N GLN A 349 11.76 -22.50 -6.11
CA GLN A 349 10.79 -21.54 -6.58
C GLN A 349 9.60 -22.23 -7.24
N SER A 350 8.38 -21.89 -6.83
CA SER A 350 7.16 -22.19 -7.58
C SER A 350 6.45 -20.91 -7.99
N HIS A 351 5.95 -20.87 -9.22
CA HIS A 351 5.14 -19.75 -9.72
C HIS A 351 3.95 -20.28 -10.50
N GLU A 352 2.75 -19.86 -10.10
CA GLU A 352 1.49 -20.12 -10.79
C GLU A 352 0.85 -18.78 -11.16
N ALA A 353 0.47 -18.61 -12.41
CA ALA A 353 -0.25 -17.43 -12.87
C ALA A 353 -1.47 -17.84 -13.69
N THR A 354 -2.63 -17.23 -13.41
CA THR A 354 -3.86 -17.43 -14.14
C THR A 354 -4.43 -16.09 -14.54
N THR A 355 -4.74 -15.91 -15.82
CA THR A 355 -5.47 -14.74 -16.33
C THR A 355 -6.66 -15.20 -17.15
N GLY A 356 -7.85 -14.70 -16.88
CA GLY A 356 -9.05 -15.10 -17.59
C GLY A 356 -10.29 -14.30 -17.21
N ALA A 357 -11.38 -14.58 -17.90
CA ALA A 357 -12.69 -14.02 -17.58
C ALA A 357 -13.25 -14.59 -16.26
N ILE A 358 -14.30 -13.99 -15.76
CA ILE A 358 -15.11 -14.53 -14.66
C ILE A 358 -15.71 -15.89 -15.07
N ASP A 359 -15.86 -16.78 -14.09
CA ASP A 359 -16.56 -18.05 -14.29
C ASP A 359 -18.03 -17.80 -14.66
N LYS A 360 -18.34 -18.06 -15.95
CA LYS A 360 -19.68 -17.85 -16.50
C LYS A 360 -20.72 -18.76 -15.85
N ASN A 361 -20.35 -19.96 -15.40
CA ASN A 361 -21.30 -20.86 -14.76
C ASN A 361 -21.69 -20.36 -13.37
N ALA A 362 -20.70 -19.89 -12.59
CA ALA A 362 -20.94 -19.26 -11.30
C ALA A 362 -21.80 -17.98 -11.45
N LEU A 363 -21.51 -17.16 -12.44
CA LEU A 363 -22.27 -15.94 -12.73
C LEU A 363 -23.72 -16.28 -13.09
N LEU A 364 -23.95 -17.18 -14.04
CA LEU A 364 -25.30 -17.61 -14.45
C LEU A 364 -26.08 -18.23 -13.29
N TYR A 365 -25.44 -19.04 -12.46
CA TYR A 365 -26.07 -19.62 -11.28
C TYR A 365 -26.60 -18.54 -10.32
N LEU A 366 -25.80 -17.52 -10.02
CA LEU A 366 -26.23 -16.43 -9.14
C LEU A 366 -27.37 -15.62 -9.77
N MET A 367 -27.28 -15.29 -11.06
CA MET A 367 -28.33 -14.56 -11.76
C MET A 367 -29.65 -15.34 -11.84
N GLN A 368 -29.61 -16.66 -12.02
CA GLN A 368 -30.80 -17.51 -11.99
C GLN A 368 -31.48 -17.55 -10.61
N ASN A 369 -30.74 -17.26 -9.54
CA ASN A 369 -31.27 -17.10 -8.19
C ASN A 369 -31.74 -15.66 -7.88
N GLY A 370 -31.87 -14.80 -8.90
CA GLY A 370 -32.43 -13.46 -8.77
C GLY A 370 -31.42 -12.39 -8.31
N ILE A 371 -30.12 -12.67 -8.36
CA ILE A 371 -29.07 -11.70 -8.05
C ILE A 371 -28.74 -10.94 -9.33
N ASP A 372 -28.66 -9.61 -9.24
CA ASP A 372 -28.28 -8.77 -10.37
C ASP A 372 -26.84 -9.06 -10.85
N GLU A 373 -26.55 -8.82 -12.14
CA GLU A 373 -25.27 -9.19 -12.74
C GLU A 373 -24.08 -8.49 -12.03
N ASP A 374 -24.17 -7.19 -11.79
CA ASP A 374 -23.10 -6.43 -11.13
C ASP A 374 -22.89 -6.92 -9.68
N GLU A 375 -23.95 -7.25 -8.97
CA GLU A 375 -23.90 -7.82 -7.63
C GLU A 375 -23.30 -9.23 -7.62
N ALA A 376 -23.69 -10.07 -8.57
CA ALA A 376 -23.15 -11.42 -8.75
C ALA A 376 -21.64 -11.39 -9.05
N ILE A 377 -21.20 -10.46 -9.89
CA ILE A 377 -19.78 -10.21 -10.17
C ILE A 377 -19.05 -9.82 -8.88
N ALA A 378 -19.57 -8.88 -8.12
CA ALA A 378 -18.96 -8.43 -6.87
C ALA A 378 -18.88 -9.57 -5.83
N MET A 379 -19.89 -10.44 -5.76
CA MET A 379 -19.87 -11.62 -4.89
C MET A 379 -18.76 -12.62 -5.28
N ILE A 380 -18.62 -12.94 -6.57
CA ILE A 380 -17.60 -13.86 -7.06
C ILE A 380 -16.19 -13.30 -6.78
N ILE A 381 -15.98 -12.03 -7.06
CA ILE A 381 -14.70 -11.36 -6.81
C ILE A 381 -14.41 -11.29 -5.32
N GLY A 382 -15.40 -10.94 -4.50
CA GLY A 382 -15.27 -10.89 -3.04
C GLY A 382 -14.90 -12.25 -2.44
N ALA A 383 -15.48 -13.34 -2.95
CA ALA A 383 -15.14 -14.69 -2.53
C ALA A 383 -13.68 -15.05 -2.86
N ASN A 384 -13.23 -14.75 -4.07
CA ASN A 384 -11.84 -14.98 -4.51
C ASN A 384 -10.83 -14.10 -3.78
N ALA A 385 -11.20 -12.86 -3.44
CA ALA A 385 -10.37 -11.93 -2.69
C ALA A 385 -10.34 -12.21 -1.18
N SER A 386 -11.25 -13.03 -0.66
CA SER A 386 -11.41 -13.30 0.78
C SER A 386 -10.11 -13.75 1.48
N PRO A 387 -9.24 -14.60 0.91
CA PRO A 387 -7.97 -14.97 1.55
C PRO A 387 -7.02 -13.80 1.77
N ILE A 388 -7.12 -12.75 0.94
CA ILE A 388 -6.32 -11.53 1.06
C ILE A 388 -6.94 -10.59 2.08
N ILE A 389 -8.25 -10.33 1.94
CA ILE A 389 -8.99 -9.38 2.79
C ILE A 389 -8.99 -9.83 4.25
N SER A 390 -9.12 -11.14 4.51
CA SER A 390 -9.12 -11.71 5.88
C SER A 390 -7.80 -11.49 6.65
N ARG A 391 -6.75 -11.03 5.97
CA ARG A 391 -5.48 -10.67 6.62
C ARG A 391 -5.44 -9.24 7.16
N LEU A 392 -6.38 -8.40 6.77
CA LEU A 392 -6.51 -7.04 7.32
C LEU A 392 -6.91 -7.09 8.79
N PRO A 393 -6.62 -6.03 9.56
CA PRO A 393 -7.26 -5.80 10.84
C PRO A 393 -8.78 -5.84 10.70
N MET A 394 -9.48 -6.31 11.76
CA MET A 394 -10.92 -6.55 11.71
C MET A 394 -11.71 -5.27 11.38
N GLU A 395 -11.22 -4.14 11.83
CA GLU A 395 -11.79 -2.81 11.61
C GLU A 395 -11.85 -2.45 10.12
N PHE A 396 -10.83 -2.84 9.34
CA PHE A 396 -10.75 -2.57 7.90
C PHE A 396 -11.33 -3.67 7.01
N LEU A 397 -11.69 -4.80 7.56
CA LEU A 397 -12.26 -5.91 6.80
C LEU A 397 -13.63 -5.54 6.22
N VAL A 398 -14.48 -4.88 7.00
CA VAL A 398 -15.83 -4.44 6.57
C VAL A 398 -15.72 -3.37 5.49
N GLU A 399 -14.87 -2.37 5.72
CA GLU A 399 -14.60 -1.30 4.76
C GLU A 399 -14.11 -1.86 3.43
N SER A 400 -13.13 -2.74 3.45
CA SER A 400 -12.57 -3.34 2.22
C SER A 400 -13.62 -4.09 1.41
N LYS A 401 -14.55 -4.80 2.06
CA LYS A 401 -15.67 -5.45 1.37
C LYS A 401 -16.61 -4.44 0.71
N GLN A 402 -16.93 -3.35 1.40
CA GLN A 402 -17.76 -2.27 0.84
C GLN A 402 -17.06 -1.59 -0.34
N LEU A 403 -15.76 -1.32 -0.24
CA LEU A 403 -14.99 -0.72 -1.32
C LEU A 403 -14.96 -1.63 -2.57
N ILE A 404 -14.83 -2.94 -2.40
CA ILE A 404 -14.90 -3.90 -3.52
C ILE A 404 -16.28 -3.84 -4.18
N GLN A 405 -17.35 -3.86 -3.39
CA GLN A 405 -18.70 -3.77 -3.91
C GLN A 405 -18.90 -2.47 -4.70
N MET A 406 -18.57 -1.31 -4.12
CA MET A 406 -18.65 0.00 -4.78
C MET A 406 -17.76 0.11 -6.03
N ALA A 407 -16.62 -0.58 -6.06
CA ALA A 407 -15.74 -0.56 -7.22
C ALA A 407 -16.27 -1.38 -8.40
N LEU A 408 -17.18 -2.31 -8.19
CA LEU A 408 -17.66 -3.26 -9.19
C LEU A 408 -19.12 -3.05 -9.57
N THR A 409 -19.92 -2.41 -8.73
CA THR A 409 -21.30 -2.04 -9.07
C THR A 409 -21.32 -0.71 -9.81
N LYS A 410 -22.13 -0.61 -10.85
CA LYS A 410 -22.41 0.65 -11.54
C LYS A 410 -23.43 1.43 -10.70
N GLU A 411 -23.04 2.60 -10.18
CA GLU A 411 -24.02 3.59 -9.73
C GLU A 411 -24.71 4.25 -10.92
#